data_89103f209c3cd182b3c1d94afdc65a42
#
_entry.id   89103f209c3cd182b3c1d94afdc65a42
#
_cell.length_a   1.000
_cell.length_b   1.000
_cell.length_c   1.000
_cell.angle_alpha   90.00
_cell.angle_beta   90.00
_cell.angle_gamma   90.00
#
_symmetry.space_group_name_H-M   'P 1'
#
loop_
_entity.id
_entity.type
_entity.pdbx_description
1 polymer ?
#
loop_
_entity_poly.entity_id
_entity_poly.type
_entity_poly.pdbx_seq_one_letter_code
_entity_poly.pdbx_strand_id
1 'polypeptide(L)'
;MNRLNTSLPSFWSNLSFLSQCKLTLEAPTSVIQTSIDFSSAHLIDDILTIPGAGLSLKSSSFLEVYATSPSPALQLISATRQLGITLQPTNTQEFKQFRFFCEAYSGASAPKDFQPDGPATPELCPCCLDAAQIRIRQLAQNPLTAVLAHSASSQIPLLVSTENEDGCLTIAHTPTNVLKKDECLVSEGITDHIEISIRHLHAMRLTKEMIDGQKYQSLELLSSIGKTTGRISAPANLIENAWEDIFSRRDHCYEIIHS
;
A
#
# COMPACT_ATOMS: atom_id res chain seq x y z
N MET A 1 -20.14 8.17 -12.68
CA MET A 1 -18.96 7.29 -12.81
C MET A 1 -19.03 6.57 -14.15
N ASN A 2 -17.91 6.47 -14.85
CA ASN A 2 -17.84 5.78 -16.15
C ASN A 2 -16.84 4.64 -16.04
N ARG A 3 -17.23 3.45 -16.52
CA ARG A 3 -16.30 2.35 -16.68
C ARG A 3 -15.38 2.64 -17.87
N LEU A 4 -14.09 2.43 -17.73
CA LEU A 4 -13.13 2.63 -18.81
C LEU A 4 -12.86 1.33 -19.55
N ASN A 5 -12.52 1.45 -20.83
CA ASN A 5 -12.18 0.32 -21.67
C ASN A 5 -10.68 -0.02 -21.54
N THR A 6 -10.35 -0.90 -20.61
CA THR A 6 -8.97 -1.36 -20.36
C THR A 6 -8.48 -2.40 -21.36
N SER A 7 -9.37 -2.96 -22.19
CA SER A 7 -9.01 -3.93 -23.22
C SER A 7 -8.29 -3.30 -24.42
N LEU A 8 -8.31 -1.96 -24.53
CA LEU A 8 -7.54 -1.25 -25.54
C LEU A 8 -6.04 -1.37 -25.19
N PRO A 9 -5.18 -1.88 -26.08
CA PRO A 9 -3.76 -2.06 -25.79
C PRO A 9 -3.06 -0.78 -25.34
N SER A 10 -3.53 0.38 -25.82
CA SER A 10 -2.99 1.70 -25.49
C SER A 10 -3.37 2.20 -24.11
N PHE A 11 -4.37 1.63 -23.43
CA PHE A 11 -4.82 2.13 -22.12
C PHE A 11 -3.66 2.16 -21.11
N TRP A 12 -3.05 1.02 -20.86
CA TRP A 12 -1.98 0.88 -19.89
C TRP A 12 -0.70 1.64 -20.27
N SER A 13 -0.34 1.59 -21.57
CA SER A 13 0.82 2.34 -22.07
C SER A 13 0.64 3.84 -21.96
N ASN A 14 -0.59 4.33 -22.10
CA ASN A 14 -0.89 5.76 -22.06
C ASN A 14 -1.13 6.31 -20.64
N LEU A 15 -1.05 5.49 -19.59
CA LEU A 15 -1.02 6.00 -18.21
C LEU A 15 0.15 6.98 -17.98
N SER A 16 1.23 6.86 -18.76
CA SER A 16 2.35 7.81 -18.74
C SER A 16 1.96 9.28 -19.03
N PHE A 17 0.82 9.51 -19.69
CA PHE A 17 0.30 10.87 -19.92
C PHE A 17 -0.27 11.52 -18.66
N LEU A 18 -0.53 10.75 -17.61
CA LEU A 18 -1.10 11.29 -16.36
C LEU A 18 -0.07 12.07 -15.53
N SER A 19 1.24 11.96 -15.86
CA SER A 19 2.33 12.62 -15.14
C SER A 19 2.22 12.51 -13.61
N GLN A 20 2.11 13.61 -12.88
CA GLN A 20 2.07 13.63 -11.41
C GLN A 20 0.66 13.30 -10.89
N CYS A 21 0.55 12.24 -10.10
CA CYS A 21 -0.69 11.83 -9.47
C CYS A 21 -0.49 11.59 -7.97
N LYS A 22 -1.53 11.86 -7.19
CA LYS A 22 -1.68 11.26 -5.87
C LYS A 22 -2.18 9.84 -6.07
N LEU A 23 -1.40 8.87 -5.61
CA LEU A 23 -1.74 7.46 -5.61
C LEU A 23 -2.18 7.05 -4.22
N THR A 24 -3.30 6.35 -4.12
CA THR A 24 -3.70 5.57 -2.95
C THR A 24 -3.74 4.11 -3.38
N LEU A 25 -2.92 3.27 -2.75
CA LEU A 25 -2.95 1.83 -2.93
C LEU A 25 -3.53 1.21 -1.67
N GLU A 26 -4.59 0.44 -1.85
CA GLU A 26 -5.33 -0.23 -0.78
C GLU A 26 -5.19 -1.74 -0.92
N ALA A 27 -4.70 -2.37 0.13
CA ALA A 27 -4.65 -3.82 0.29
C ALA A 27 -5.35 -4.20 1.60
N PRO A 28 -5.72 -5.47 1.83
CA PRO A 28 -6.46 -5.88 3.04
C PRO A 28 -5.80 -5.52 4.36
N THR A 29 -4.48 -5.42 4.38
CA THR A 29 -3.71 -5.15 5.61
C THR A 29 -3.13 -3.75 5.68
N SER A 30 -3.12 -2.99 4.57
CA SER A 30 -2.46 -1.70 4.52
C SER A 30 -3.01 -0.78 3.44
N VAL A 31 -2.91 0.53 3.71
CA VAL A 31 -3.15 1.59 2.74
C VAL A 31 -1.88 2.43 2.64
N ILE A 32 -1.41 2.67 1.42
CA ILE A 32 -0.28 3.57 1.16
C ILE A 32 -0.77 4.70 0.28
N GLN A 33 -0.55 5.93 0.72
CA GLN A 33 -0.79 7.15 -0.06
C GLN A 33 0.52 7.86 -0.32
N THR A 34 0.78 8.17 -1.59
CA THR A 34 2.00 8.87 -2.01
C THR A 34 1.76 9.66 -3.30
N SER A 35 2.69 10.53 -3.64
CA SER A 35 2.71 11.18 -4.96
C SER A 35 3.62 10.39 -5.89
N ILE A 36 3.17 10.17 -7.12
CA ILE A 36 3.87 9.36 -8.10
C ILE A 36 3.88 10.05 -9.46
N ASP A 37 5.00 9.93 -10.18
CA ASP A 37 5.14 10.43 -11.55
C ASP A 37 5.02 9.28 -12.55
N PHE A 38 3.92 9.27 -13.28
CA PHE A 38 3.65 8.26 -14.31
C PHE A 38 4.40 8.50 -15.62
N SER A 39 5.13 9.61 -15.80
CA SER A 39 5.86 9.90 -17.04
C SER A 39 6.90 8.83 -17.41
N SER A 40 7.44 8.14 -16.42
CA SER A 40 8.37 7.00 -16.61
C SER A 40 7.69 5.63 -16.63
N ALA A 41 6.35 5.59 -16.65
CA ALA A 41 5.60 4.33 -16.69
C ALA A 41 5.83 3.61 -18.03
N HIS A 42 6.08 2.31 -17.95
CA HIS A 42 6.20 1.46 -19.12
C HIS A 42 5.54 0.10 -18.88
N LEU A 43 5.00 -0.46 -19.94
CA LEU A 43 4.35 -1.77 -19.94
C LEU A 43 5.21 -2.77 -20.69
N ILE A 44 5.65 -3.83 -20.03
CA ILE A 44 6.39 -4.95 -20.60
C ILE A 44 5.73 -6.24 -20.15
N ASP A 45 5.38 -7.11 -21.09
CA ASP A 45 4.82 -8.43 -20.82
C ASP A 45 3.71 -8.45 -19.75
N ASP A 46 2.73 -7.54 -19.89
CA ASP A 46 1.60 -7.40 -18.95
C ASP A 46 1.95 -6.76 -17.57
N ILE A 47 3.19 -6.33 -17.37
CA ILE A 47 3.61 -5.65 -16.14
C ILE A 47 3.80 -4.16 -16.42
N LEU A 48 2.96 -3.33 -15.81
CA LEU A 48 3.16 -1.88 -15.76
C LEU A 48 4.13 -1.57 -14.63
N THR A 49 5.23 -0.92 -14.96
CA THR A 49 6.28 -0.57 -13.99
C THR A 49 6.56 0.91 -13.99
N ILE A 50 6.76 1.48 -12.81
CA ILE A 50 7.30 2.84 -12.60
C ILE A 50 8.51 2.71 -11.68
N PRO A 51 9.73 2.54 -12.24
CA PRO A 51 10.91 2.19 -11.46
C PRO A 51 11.26 3.21 -10.37
N GLY A 52 11.17 4.50 -10.69
CA GLY A 52 11.47 5.58 -9.74
C GLY A 52 10.48 5.69 -8.57
N ALA A 53 9.32 5.05 -8.69
CA ALA A 53 8.28 5.07 -7.66
C ALA A 53 8.05 3.70 -7.02
N GLY A 54 8.82 2.68 -7.39
CA GLY A 54 8.69 1.32 -6.83
C GLY A 54 7.33 0.67 -7.09
N LEU A 55 6.57 1.12 -8.11
CA LEU A 55 5.28 0.56 -8.48
C LEU A 55 5.44 -0.48 -9.58
N SER A 56 4.82 -1.64 -9.38
CA SER A 56 4.70 -2.70 -10.37
C SER A 56 3.30 -3.30 -10.29
N LEU A 57 2.56 -3.34 -11.40
CA LEU A 57 1.18 -3.81 -11.47
C LEU A 57 1.02 -4.79 -12.63
N LYS A 58 0.33 -5.88 -12.38
CA LYS A 58 -0.06 -6.83 -13.43
C LYS A 58 -1.32 -6.32 -14.11
N SER A 59 -1.21 -5.79 -15.34
CA SER A 59 -2.31 -5.10 -16.03
C SER A 59 -3.52 -5.99 -16.28
N SER A 60 -3.32 -7.27 -16.56
CA SER A 60 -4.40 -8.26 -16.74
C SER A 60 -5.20 -8.55 -15.46
N SER A 61 -4.67 -8.23 -14.30
CA SER A 61 -5.39 -8.37 -13.03
C SER A 61 -6.46 -7.30 -12.84
N PHE A 62 -6.39 -6.16 -13.55
CA PHE A 62 -7.32 -5.04 -13.37
C PHE A 62 -8.35 -5.00 -14.49
N LEU A 63 -9.41 -5.79 -14.34
CA LEU A 63 -10.50 -5.87 -15.31
C LEU A 63 -11.52 -4.74 -15.16
N GLU A 64 -11.53 -4.08 -14.01
CA GLU A 64 -12.48 -3.03 -13.67
C GLU A 64 -11.73 -1.73 -13.35
N VAL A 65 -11.88 -0.75 -14.23
CA VAL A 65 -11.35 0.60 -14.04
C VAL A 65 -12.47 1.61 -14.23
N TYR A 66 -12.59 2.51 -13.29
CA TYR A 66 -13.66 3.51 -13.26
C TYR A 66 -13.08 4.92 -13.17
N ALA A 67 -13.68 5.83 -13.92
CA ALA A 67 -13.45 7.26 -13.76
C ALA A 67 -14.59 7.89 -12.95
N THR A 68 -14.24 8.67 -11.94
CA THR A 68 -15.21 9.39 -11.09
C THR A 68 -15.47 10.81 -11.62
N SER A 69 -16.63 11.40 -11.23
CA SER A 69 -17.02 12.77 -11.50
C SER A 69 -17.84 13.26 -10.29
N PRO A 70 -17.77 14.53 -9.87
CA PRO A 70 -17.11 15.67 -10.50
C PRO A 70 -15.59 15.75 -10.24
N SER A 71 -15.09 15.16 -9.16
CA SER A 71 -13.66 15.08 -8.89
C SER A 71 -13.06 13.91 -9.67
N PRO A 72 -12.22 14.17 -10.69
CA PRO A 72 -11.68 13.10 -11.49
C PRO A 72 -10.72 12.27 -10.66
N ALA A 73 -10.99 10.99 -10.62
CA ALA A 73 -10.08 9.98 -10.12
C ALA A 73 -10.24 8.72 -10.97
N LEU A 74 -9.17 7.95 -11.10
CA LEU A 74 -9.22 6.60 -11.62
C LEU A 74 -9.20 5.64 -10.45
N GLN A 75 -10.17 4.74 -10.42
CA GLN A 75 -10.23 3.64 -9.49
C GLN A 75 -10.00 2.33 -10.25
N LEU A 76 -8.95 1.63 -9.90
CA LEU A 76 -8.57 0.35 -10.45
C LEU A 76 -8.78 -0.70 -9.36
N ILE A 77 -9.54 -1.74 -9.65
CA ILE A 77 -9.81 -2.82 -8.71
C ILE A 77 -9.37 -4.12 -9.35
N SER A 78 -8.53 -4.86 -8.64
CA SER A 78 -8.07 -6.16 -9.14
C SER A 78 -9.21 -7.17 -9.15
N ALA A 79 -9.16 -8.13 -10.09
CA ALA A 79 -10.16 -9.19 -10.23
C ALA A 79 -10.24 -10.06 -8.96
N THR A 80 -9.14 -10.21 -8.25
CA THR A 80 -9.08 -10.91 -6.96
C THR A 80 -9.67 -10.07 -5.82
N ARG A 81 -9.92 -8.78 -6.05
CA ARG A 81 -10.30 -7.77 -5.04
C ARG A 81 -9.31 -7.65 -3.88
N GLN A 82 -8.06 -8.03 -4.09
CA GLN A 82 -7.00 -7.91 -3.09
C GLN A 82 -6.18 -6.64 -3.23
N LEU A 83 -6.41 -5.88 -4.30
CA LEU A 83 -5.73 -4.62 -4.56
C LEU A 83 -6.70 -3.61 -5.15
N GLY A 84 -6.77 -2.44 -4.53
CA GLY A 84 -7.43 -1.26 -5.05
C GLY A 84 -6.42 -0.15 -5.26
N ILE A 85 -6.54 0.59 -6.35
CA ILE A 85 -5.69 1.74 -6.63
C ILE A 85 -6.57 2.91 -7.00
N THR A 86 -6.35 4.03 -6.34
CA THR A 86 -6.98 5.31 -6.69
C THR A 86 -5.90 6.27 -7.13
N LEU A 87 -6.05 6.81 -8.34
CA LEU A 87 -5.20 7.88 -8.88
C LEU A 87 -5.99 9.17 -8.95
N GLN A 88 -5.40 10.24 -8.44
CA GLN A 88 -6.00 11.58 -8.44
C GLN A 88 -5.01 12.60 -8.97
N PRO A 89 -5.44 13.58 -9.78
CA PRO A 89 -4.58 14.68 -10.20
C PRO A 89 -4.19 15.54 -9.00
N THR A 90 -2.97 16.06 -8.99
CA THR A 90 -2.44 16.90 -7.90
C THR A 90 -2.67 18.40 -8.15
N ASN A 91 -2.86 18.81 -9.40
CA ASN A 91 -3.05 20.23 -9.78
C ASN A 91 -4.00 20.41 -10.97
N THR A 92 -4.32 21.66 -11.31
CA THR A 92 -5.28 22.03 -12.35
C THR A 92 -4.86 21.60 -13.77
N GLN A 93 -3.57 21.54 -14.07
CA GLN A 93 -3.07 21.12 -15.38
C GLN A 93 -3.26 19.61 -15.55
N GLU A 94 -2.89 18.86 -14.53
CA GLU A 94 -3.07 17.41 -14.50
C GLU A 94 -4.55 17.03 -14.50
N PHE A 95 -5.41 17.84 -13.87
CA PHE A 95 -6.85 17.68 -13.95
C PHE A 95 -7.35 17.64 -15.41
N LYS A 96 -6.84 18.51 -16.28
CA LYS A 96 -7.21 18.54 -17.70
C LYS A 96 -6.71 17.28 -18.43
N GLN A 97 -5.47 16.87 -18.18
CA GLN A 97 -4.90 15.66 -18.76
C GLN A 97 -5.68 14.42 -18.30
N PHE A 98 -6.00 14.34 -17.03
CA PHE A 98 -6.79 13.28 -16.43
C PHE A 98 -8.18 13.17 -17.06
N ARG A 99 -8.86 14.30 -17.22
CA ARG A 99 -10.17 14.36 -17.87
C ARG A 99 -10.10 13.91 -19.32
N PHE A 100 -9.11 14.40 -20.07
CA PHE A 100 -8.90 13.99 -21.46
C PHE A 100 -8.63 12.48 -21.56
N PHE A 101 -7.79 11.93 -20.69
CA PHE A 101 -7.53 10.50 -20.60
C PHE A 101 -8.82 9.71 -20.35
N CYS A 102 -9.60 10.11 -19.34
CA CYS A 102 -10.88 9.46 -19.02
C CYS A 102 -11.87 9.51 -20.18
N GLU A 103 -11.97 10.63 -20.89
CA GLU A 103 -12.83 10.79 -22.08
C GLU A 103 -12.37 9.88 -23.22
N ALA A 104 -11.06 9.78 -23.48
CA ALA A 104 -10.50 8.95 -24.55
C ALA A 104 -10.77 7.44 -24.36
N TYR A 105 -10.83 6.99 -23.11
CA TYR A 105 -11.05 5.59 -22.77
C TYR A 105 -12.45 5.31 -22.20
N SER A 106 -13.37 6.27 -22.27
CA SER A 106 -14.73 6.09 -21.79
C SER A 106 -15.44 4.91 -22.48
N GLY A 107 -15.92 3.99 -21.64
CA GLY A 107 -16.78 2.89 -22.04
C GLY A 107 -18.25 3.14 -21.67
N ALA A 108 -18.98 2.09 -21.32
CA ALA A 108 -20.37 2.19 -20.88
C ALA A 108 -20.47 2.95 -19.54
N SER A 109 -21.45 3.84 -19.43
CA SER A 109 -21.76 4.51 -18.17
C SER A 109 -22.19 3.49 -17.11
N ALA A 110 -21.60 3.57 -15.94
CA ALA A 110 -22.08 2.81 -14.79
C ALA A 110 -23.45 3.35 -14.33
N PRO A 111 -24.29 2.53 -13.67
CA PRO A 111 -25.52 3.01 -13.03
C PRO A 111 -25.24 4.21 -12.12
N LYS A 112 -26.22 5.13 -11.98
CA LYS A 112 -26.02 6.39 -11.23
C LYS A 112 -25.58 6.18 -9.79
N ASP A 113 -26.04 5.11 -9.15
CA ASP A 113 -25.77 4.79 -7.75
C ASP A 113 -24.66 3.73 -7.58
N PHE A 114 -23.97 3.40 -8.67
CA PHE A 114 -22.90 2.43 -8.63
C PHE A 114 -21.66 3.03 -7.92
N GLN A 115 -21.26 2.39 -6.83
CA GLN A 115 -19.95 2.58 -6.21
C GLN A 115 -19.21 1.25 -6.35
N PRO A 116 -18.01 1.24 -6.92
CA PRO A 116 -17.21 0.01 -6.95
C PRO A 116 -16.90 -0.38 -5.50
N ASP A 117 -17.14 -1.64 -5.17
CA ASP A 117 -16.68 -2.18 -3.91
C ASP A 117 -15.15 -2.06 -3.87
N GLY A 118 -14.61 -1.55 -2.79
CA GLY A 118 -13.16 -1.52 -2.54
C GLY A 118 -12.56 -2.93 -2.46
N PRO A 119 -11.26 -3.04 -2.15
CA PRO A 119 -10.62 -4.32 -1.91
C PRO A 119 -11.39 -5.12 -0.86
N ALA A 120 -11.57 -6.41 -1.13
CA ALA A 120 -12.28 -7.30 -0.21
C ALA A 120 -11.44 -7.50 1.05
N THR A 121 -12.02 -7.16 2.18
CA THR A 121 -11.41 -7.44 3.48
C THR A 121 -11.64 -8.90 3.82
N PRO A 122 -10.61 -9.72 4.09
CA PRO A 122 -10.78 -11.10 4.44
C PRO A 122 -11.62 -11.27 5.71
N GLU A 123 -12.59 -12.17 5.68
CA GLU A 123 -13.30 -12.55 6.89
C GLU A 123 -12.36 -13.27 7.85
N LEU A 124 -12.35 -12.84 9.09
CA LEU A 124 -11.58 -13.47 10.15
C LEU A 124 -12.44 -14.52 10.86
N CYS A 125 -11.86 -15.70 11.13
CA CYS A 125 -12.50 -16.67 11.99
C CYS A 125 -12.65 -16.11 13.43
N PRO A 126 -13.55 -16.66 14.27
CA PRO A 126 -13.78 -16.14 15.62
C PRO A 126 -12.50 -16.02 16.46
N CYS A 127 -11.60 -17.01 16.40
CA CYS A 127 -10.35 -16.97 17.14
C CYS A 127 -9.40 -15.84 16.68
N CYS A 128 -9.37 -15.55 15.36
CA CYS A 128 -8.59 -14.43 14.82
C CYS A 128 -9.21 -13.09 15.19
N LEU A 129 -10.54 -13.00 15.30
CA LEU A 129 -11.25 -11.81 15.75
C LEU A 129 -10.93 -11.50 17.22
N ASP A 130 -10.97 -12.51 18.09
CA ASP A 130 -10.64 -12.35 19.52
C ASP A 130 -9.18 -11.89 19.69
N ALA A 131 -8.25 -12.53 18.97
CA ALA A 131 -6.85 -12.13 18.98
C ALA A 131 -6.66 -10.70 18.44
N ALA A 132 -7.37 -10.32 17.37
CA ALA A 132 -7.33 -8.97 16.84
C ALA A 132 -7.82 -7.92 17.83
N GLN A 133 -8.91 -8.19 18.57
CA GLN A 133 -9.40 -7.29 19.60
C GLN A 133 -8.39 -7.07 20.73
N ILE A 134 -7.65 -8.10 21.12
CA ILE A 134 -6.57 -7.97 22.11
C ILE A 134 -5.48 -7.05 21.56
N ARG A 135 -5.01 -7.27 20.33
CA ARG A 135 -3.99 -6.45 19.68
C ARG A 135 -4.39 -4.98 19.57
N ILE A 136 -5.66 -4.71 19.19
CA ILE A 136 -6.20 -3.35 19.07
C ILE A 136 -6.23 -2.66 20.45
N ARG A 137 -6.63 -3.36 21.51
CA ARG A 137 -6.63 -2.80 22.89
C ARG A 137 -5.23 -2.50 23.39
N GLN A 138 -4.26 -3.32 23.02
CA GLN A 138 -2.85 -3.21 23.43
C GLN A 138 -1.96 -2.50 22.40
N LEU A 139 -2.55 -1.68 21.53
CA LEU A 139 -1.83 -1.06 20.42
C LEU A 139 -0.63 -0.21 20.85
N ALA A 140 -0.68 0.43 22.01
CA ALA A 140 0.46 1.18 22.56
C ALA A 140 1.67 0.28 22.89
N GLN A 141 1.42 -1.01 23.17
CA GLN A 141 2.46 -2.02 23.48
C GLN A 141 2.83 -2.87 22.25
N ASN A 142 2.22 -2.56 21.08
CA ASN A 142 2.46 -3.27 19.84
C ASN A 142 3.89 -3.01 19.35
N PRO A 143 4.70 -4.05 19.05
CA PRO A 143 6.06 -3.88 18.55
C PRO A 143 6.12 -3.01 17.28
N LEU A 144 5.13 -3.10 16.40
CA LEU A 144 5.04 -2.25 15.22
C LEU A 144 4.92 -0.76 15.58
N THR A 145 4.15 -0.43 16.62
CA THR A 145 4.06 0.95 17.15
C THR A 145 5.43 1.43 17.63
N ALA A 146 6.16 0.57 18.36
CA ALA A 146 7.49 0.91 18.87
C ALA A 146 8.51 1.09 17.73
N VAL A 147 8.48 0.24 16.70
CA VAL A 147 9.32 0.35 15.50
C VAL A 147 9.08 1.68 14.77
N LEU A 148 7.82 2.01 14.48
CA LEU A 148 7.49 3.25 13.78
C LEU A 148 7.79 4.49 14.64
N ALA A 149 7.50 4.45 15.94
CA ALA A 149 7.80 5.54 16.86
C ALA A 149 9.32 5.76 17.02
N HIS A 150 10.11 4.68 17.09
CA HIS A 150 11.57 4.78 17.08
C HIS A 150 12.07 5.42 15.78
N SER A 151 11.56 4.96 14.64
CA SER A 151 11.94 5.51 13.34
C SER A 151 11.55 6.99 13.21
N ALA A 152 10.38 7.39 13.73
CA ALA A 152 9.94 8.79 13.75
C ALA A 152 10.85 9.66 14.63
N SER A 153 11.16 9.22 15.86
CA SER A 153 11.99 9.97 16.79
C SER A 153 13.43 10.14 16.32
N SER A 154 13.95 9.14 15.60
CA SER A 154 15.32 9.11 15.09
C SER A 154 15.41 9.54 13.62
N GLN A 155 14.30 9.90 12.99
CA GLN A 155 14.18 10.27 11.57
C GLN A 155 14.81 9.23 10.62
N ILE A 156 14.61 7.95 10.93
CA ILE A 156 15.13 6.84 10.13
C ILE A 156 14.25 6.65 8.91
N PRO A 157 14.80 6.72 7.68
CA PRO A 157 14.05 6.40 6.48
C PRO A 157 13.76 4.90 6.42
N LEU A 158 12.51 4.57 6.12
CA LEU A 158 12.02 3.21 5.94
C LEU A 158 11.74 2.95 4.47
N LEU A 159 11.93 1.74 4.01
CA LEU A 159 11.30 1.23 2.80
C LEU A 159 10.04 0.50 3.23
N VAL A 160 8.89 0.98 2.79
CA VAL A 160 7.60 0.35 3.10
C VAL A 160 7.00 -0.20 1.83
N SER A 161 6.71 -1.48 1.82
CA SER A 161 6.10 -2.14 0.70
C SER A 161 4.77 -2.80 1.07
N THR A 162 3.86 -2.79 0.10
CA THR A 162 2.67 -3.62 0.06
C THR A 162 2.75 -4.45 -1.19
N GLU A 163 2.57 -5.77 -1.07
CA GLU A 163 2.72 -6.70 -2.17
C GLU A 163 1.66 -7.80 -2.16
N ASN A 164 1.19 -8.17 -3.33
CA ASN A 164 0.39 -9.36 -3.58
C ASN A 164 0.59 -9.84 -5.04
N GLU A 165 -0.20 -10.81 -5.48
CA GLU A 165 -0.10 -11.38 -6.82
C GLU A 165 -0.51 -10.43 -7.97
N ASP A 166 -1.24 -9.36 -7.66
CA ASP A 166 -1.74 -8.37 -8.62
C ASP A 166 -0.77 -7.19 -8.79
N GLY A 167 0.11 -6.96 -7.81
CA GLY A 167 1.10 -5.89 -7.87
C GLY A 167 1.78 -5.59 -6.54
N CYS A 168 2.74 -4.68 -6.61
CA CYS A 168 3.45 -4.17 -5.44
C CYS A 168 3.68 -2.67 -5.55
N LEU A 169 3.79 -2.03 -4.40
CA LEU A 169 4.27 -0.65 -4.25
C LEU A 169 5.28 -0.62 -3.12
N THR A 170 6.46 -0.08 -3.39
CA THR A 170 7.49 0.18 -2.39
C THR A 170 7.80 1.67 -2.37
N ILE A 171 7.69 2.30 -1.23
CA ILE A 171 8.01 3.72 -1.05
C ILE A 171 9.11 3.92 -0.01
N ALA A 172 9.90 4.97 -0.19
CA ALA A 172 10.73 5.51 0.88
C ALA A 172 9.85 6.38 1.78
N HIS A 173 9.73 6.02 3.05
CA HIS A 173 8.88 6.68 4.04
C HIS A 173 9.73 7.10 5.25
N THR A 174 9.72 8.38 5.57
CA THR A 174 10.33 8.86 6.82
C THR A 174 9.20 9.28 7.75
N PRO A 175 8.91 8.50 8.80
CA PRO A 175 7.85 8.81 9.75
C PRO A 175 8.12 10.14 10.44
N THR A 176 7.11 11.02 10.48
CA THR A 176 7.12 12.25 11.27
C THR A 176 6.18 12.16 12.46
N ASN A 177 5.15 11.33 12.33
CA ASN A 177 4.15 11.11 13.35
C ASN A 177 3.58 9.70 13.26
N VAL A 178 3.22 9.13 14.41
CA VAL A 178 2.61 7.80 14.51
C VAL A 178 1.37 7.89 15.37
N LEU A 179 0.23 7.55 14.81
CA LEU A 179 -1.08 7.72 15.42
C LEU A 179 -1.84 6.39 15.44
N LYS A 180 -2.70 6.25 16.43
CA LYS A 180 -3.74 5.24 16.43
C LYS A 180 -5.03 5.85 15.88
N LYS A 181 -5.61 5.22 14.86
CA LYS A 181 -6.89 5.59 14.30
C LYS A 181 -7.75 4.34 14.14
N ASP A 182 -8.81 4.25 14.96
CA ASP A 182 -9.69 3.07 15.00
C ASP A 182 -8.90 1.76 15.22
N GLU A 183 -8.97 0.86 14.25
CA GLU A 183 -8.28 -0.44 14.26
C GLU A 183 -6.96 -0.41 13.48
N CYS A 184 -6.48 0.78 13.11
CA CYS A 184 -5.29 0.98 12.30
C CYS A 184 -4.19 1.72 13.08
N LEU A 185 -2.97 1.41 12.71
CA LEU A 185 -1.79 2.20 13.03
C LEU A 185 -1.46 3.07 11.81
N VAL A 186 -1.39 4.36 12.04
CA VAL A 186 -1.15 5.36 11.00
C VAL A 186 0.24 5.94 11.18
N SER A 187 1.02 5.96 10.11
CA SER A 187 2.32 6.62 10.03
C SER A 187 2.27 7.72 8.99
N GLU A 188 2.49 8.95 9.40
CA GLU A 188 2.52 10.11 8.53
C GLU A 188 3.97 10.46 8.19
N GLY A 189 4.26 10.66 6.92
CA GLY A 189 5.49 11.24 6.39
C GLY A 189 5.26 12.68 5.90
N ILE A 190 6.24 13.25 5.22
CA ILE A 190 6.12 14.62 4.66
C ILE A 190 5.17 14.64 3.46
N THR A 191 5.26 13.63 2.59
CA THR A 191 4.53 13.56 1.32
C THR A 191 3.71 12.28 1.17
N ASP A 192 3.78 11.40 2.15
CA ASP A 192 3.19 10.07 2.12
C ASP A 192 2.46 9.78 3.43
N HIS A 193 1.62 8.76 3.37
CA HIS A 193 0.79 8.33 4.48
C HIS A 193 0.60 6.81 4.38
N ILE A 194 0.75 6.12 5.50
CA ILE A 194 0.62 4.68 5.59
C ILE A 194 -0.35 4.33 6.70
N GLU A 195 -1.34 3.51 6.39
CA GLU A 195 -2.22 2.90 7.39
C GLU A 195 -1.99 1.38 7.40
N ILE A 196 -1.84 0.78 8.56
CA ILE A 196 -1.68 -0.66 8.74
C ILE A 196 -2.81 -1.16 9.61
N SER A 197 -3.63 -2.06 9.07
CA SER A 197 -4.74 -2.66 9.80
C SER A 197 -4.23 -3.68 10.82
N ILE A 198 -4.35 -3.35 12.09
CA ILE A 198 -3.99 -4.25 13.20
C ILE A 198 -4.96 -5.43 13.29
N ARG A 199 -6.19 -5.23 12.84
CA ARG A 199 -7.19 -6.29 12.77
C ARG A 199 -6.75 -7.45 11.87
N HIS A 200 -6.19 -7.14 10.71
CA HIS A 200 -5.81 -8.11 9.69
C HIS A 200 -4.34 -8.54 9.74
N LEU A 201 -3.54 -7.88 10.56
CA LEU A 201 -2.16 -8.26 10.83
C LEU A 201 -2.14 -9.42 11.82
N HIS A 202 -1.77 -10.63 11.38
CA HIS A 202 -1.80 -11.84 12.21
C HIS A 202 -0.48 -12.08 12.94
N ALA A 203 0.62 -12.01 12.23
CA ALA A 203 1.97 -12.20 12.76
C ALA A 203 2.97 -11.26 12.11
N MET A 204 4.14 -11.14 12.69
CA MET A 204 5.27 -10.41 12.15
C MET A 204 6.51 -11.27 12.16
N ARG A 205 7.34 -11.15 11.14
CA ARG A 205 8.61 -11.85 11.06
C ARG A 205 9.75 -10.86 10.84
N LEU A 206 10.75 -10.90 11.71
CA LEU A 206 11.95 -10.10 11.59
C LEU A 206 12.96 -10.86 10.74
N THR A 207 13.45 -10.24 9.68
CA THR A 207 14.41 -10.82 8.71
C THR A 207 15.54 -9.86 8.45
N LYS A 208 16.64 -10.38 7.90
CA LYS A 208 17.78 -9.58 7.41
C LYS A 208 17.94 -9.82 5.92
N GLU A 209 18.05 -8.75 5.15
CA GLU A 209 18.17 -8.85 3.70
C GLU A 209 19.21 -7.86 3.13
N MET A 210 19.59 -8.09 1.89
CA MET A 210 20.44 -7.17 1.14
C MET A 210 19.59 -6.50 0.06
N ILE A 211 19.50 -5.18 0.10
CA ILE A 211 18.84 -4.36 -0.92
C ILE A 211 19.89 -3.43 -1.51
N ASP A 212 20.11 -3.50 -2.81
CA ASP A 212 21.08 -2.68 -3.55
C ASP A 212 22.48 -2.65 -2.90
N GLY A 213 22.94 -3.80 -2.37
CA GLY A 213 24.24 -3.92 -1.73
C GLY A 213 24.33 -3.39 -0.29
N GLN A 214 23.24 -2.88 0.26
CA GLN A 214 23.14 -2.43 1.65
C GLN A 214 22.40 -3.45 2.50
N LYS A 215 22.82 -3.66 3.75
CA LYS A 215 22.11 -4.52 4.71
C LYS A 215 20.91 -3.79 5.29
N TYR A 216 19.76 -4.46 5.23
CA TYR A 216 18.51 -4.03 5.86
C TYR A 216 18.05 -5.04 6.90
N GLN A 217 17.40 -4.53 7.92
CA GLN A 217 16.55 -5.31 8.79
C GLN A 217 15.11 -5.05 8.40
N SER A 218 14.35 -6.11 8.19
CA SER A 218 13.01 -6.06 7.60
C SER A 218 12.00 -6.73 8.50
N LEU A 219 10.85 -6.07 8.65
CA LEU A 219 9.70 -6.58 9.35
C LEU A 219 8.64 -6.96 8.32
N GLU A 220 8.45 -8.25 8.12
CA GLU A 220 7.36 -8.77 7.28
C GLU A 220 6.05 -8.80 8.04
N LEU A 221 5.00 -8.31 7.40
CA LEU A 221 3.63 -8.26 7.91
C LEU A 221 2.87 -9.46 7.32
N LEU A 222 2.39 -10.37 8.18
CA LEU A 222 1.78 -11.62 7.77
C LEU A 222 0.27 -11.61 8.01
N SER A 223 -0.47 -12.09 7.02
CA SER A 223 -1.92 -12.33 7.13
C SER A 223 -2.23 -13.58 7.96
N SER A 224 -3.52 -13.82 8.24
CA SER A 224 -4.01 -15.00 8.99
C SER A 224 -3.68 -16.34 8.33
N ILE A 225 -3.32 -16.35 7.05
CA ILE A 225 -2.89 -17.56 6.32
C ILE A 225 -1.36 -17.63 6.18
N GLY A 226 -0.62 -16.79 6.90
CA GLY A 226 0.85 -16.75 6.87
C GLY A 226 1.47 -16.14 5.60
N LYS A 227 0.67 -15.51 4.73
CA LYS A 227 1.17 -14.84 3.53
C LYS A 227 1.69 -13.44 3.88
N THR A 228 2.86 -13.08 3.39
CA THR A 228 3.37 -11.70 3.48
C THR A 228 2.46 -10.77 2.68
N THR A 229 2.02 -9.70 3.31
CA THR A 229 1.12 -8.70 2.71
C THR A 229 1.76 -7.32 2.65
N GLY A 230 2.90 -7.17 3.31
CA GLY A 230 3.68 -5.95 3.32
C GLY A 230 4.98 -6.14 4.09
N ARG A 231 5.85 -5.16 3.97
CA ARG A 231 7.17 -5.16 4.62
C ARG A 231 7.56 -3.75 5.00
N ILE A 232 8.24 -3.63 6.14
CA ILE A 232 8.87 -2.40 6.60
C ILE A 232 10.34 -2.71 6.80
N SER A 233 11.23 -2.05 6.06
CA SER A 233 12.66 -2.29 6.10
C SER A 233 13.40 -1.02 6.46
N ALA A 234 14.44 -1.13 7.27
CA ALA A 234 15.34 -0.04 7.62
C ALA A 234 16.80 -0.46 7.40
N PRO A 235 17.70 0.48 7.02
CA PRO A 235 19.13 0.21 6.96
C PRO A 235 19.64 -0.28 8.33
N ALA A 236 20.28 -1.44 8.36
CA ALA A 236 20.68 -2.10 9.60
C ALA A 236 21.64 -1.25 10.46
N ASN A 237 22.48 -0.42 9.81
CA ASN A 237 23.40 0.49 10.48
C ASN A 237 22.72 1.69 11.16
N LEU A 238 21.45 2.00 10.83
CA LEU A 238 20.71 3.10 11.44
C LEU A 238 19.88 2.67 12.64
N ILE A 239 19.52 1.40 12.72
CA ILE A 239 18.68 0.87 13.79
C ILE A 239 19.47 0.04 14.80
N GLU A 240 20.74 -0.31 14.47
CA GLU A 240 21.59 -1.18 15.29
C GLU A 240 20.81 -2.42 15.78
N ASN A 241 20.68 -2.58 17.12
CA ASN A 241 19.90 -3.68 17.70
C ASN A 241 18.50 -3.25 18.18
N ALA A 242 18.10 -2.00 17.93
CA ALA A 242 16.87 -1.46 18.49
C ALA A 242 15.61 -2.28 18.16
N TRP A 243 15.52 -2.77 16.92
CA TRP A 243 14.38 -3.61 16.53
C TRP A 243 14.45 -5.00 17.19
N GLU A 244 15.64 -5.61 17.29
CA GLU A 244 15.82 -6.88 17.99
C GLU A 244 15.43 -6.74 19.47
N ASP A 245 15.80 -5.63 20.11
CA ASP A 245 15.42 -5.33 21.49
C ASP A 245 13.91 -5.15 21.66
N ILE A 246 13.26 -4.46 20.72
CA ILE A 246 11.80 -4.31 20.73
C ILE A 246 11.12 -5.69 20.65
N PHE A 247 11.59 -6.56 19.74
CA PHE A 247 11.01 -7.87 19.51
C PHE A 247 11.43 -8.93 20.54
N SER A 248 12.49 -8.72 21.30
CA SER A 248 12.91 -9.63 22.39
C SER A 248 12.04 -9.51 23.65
N ARG A 249 11.29 -8.42 23.78
CA ARG A 249 10.37 -8.23 24.92
C ARG A 249 9.22 -9.23 24.82
N ARG A 250 8.97 -9.97 25.91
CA ARG A 250 8.00 -11.07 25.94
C ARG A 250 6.52 -10.65 26.03
N ASP A 251 6.23 -9.36 26.14
CA ASP A 251 4.89 -8.84 26.48
C ASP A 251 4.05 -8.45 25.23
N HIS A 252 4.43 -8.92 24.05
CA HIS A 252 3.67 -8.62 22.84
C HIS A 252 2.69 -9.72 22.46
N CYS A 253 1.56 -9.30 21.87
CA CYS A 253 0.44 -10.15 21.48
C CYS A 253 0.57 -10.74 20.06
N TYR A 254 1.76 -10.78 19.49
CA TYR A 254 2.05 -11.36 18.19
C TYR A 254 2.95 -12.59 18.31
N GLU A 255 2.72 -13.54 17.44
CA GLU A 255 3.69 -14.59 17.20
C GLU A 255 4.86 -13.99 16.37
N ILE A 256 6.05 -13.99 16.95
CA ILE A 256 7.27 -13.49 16.29
C ILE A 256 8.06 -14.69 15.82
N ILE A 257 8.23 -14.76 14.52
CA ILE A 257 9.02 -15.79 13.87
C ILE A 257 10.41 -15.21 13.65
N HIS A 258 11.40 -15.72 14.38
CA HIS A 258 12.80 -15.42 14.13
C HIS A 258 13.32 -16.37 13.05
N SER A 259 13.80 -15.83 11.95
CA SER A 259 14.45 -16.58 10.86
C SER A 259 15.95 -16.45 10.93
#